data_eaabb101180589fccaab7afdb54aadc8
#
_entry.id   eaabb101180589fccaab7afdb54aadc8
#
_cell.length_a   1.000
_cell.length_b   1.000
_cell.length_c   1.000
_cell.angle_alpha   90.00
_cell.angle_beta   90.00
_cell.angle_gamma   90.00
#
_symmetry.space_group_name_H-M   'P 1'
#
loop_
_entity.id
_entity.type
_entity.pdbx_description
1 polymer ?
#
loop_
_entity_poly.entity_id
_entity_poly.type
_entity_poly.pdbx_seq_one_letter_code
_entity_poly.pdbx_strand_id
1 'polypeptide(L)'
;AAERLTPAEREPAVQQYVLLVTGLRALVGRDREPALILDSYLLRSLAVAGWSPSFGDCAQCGAPGPHRAFSVVAGGMVCSSCRPPAAAAPSAATITLLGALLAGDWEAAEAIGQRERREASGLIAAFLQWHLERTLRSLPLVDRSETTDRILAEDQEPDAWMGR
;
A
#
# COMPACT_ATOMS: atom_id res chain seq x y z
N ALA A 1 6.03 3.65 -6.04
CA ALA A 1 5.39 2.91 -4.95
C ALA A 1 6.40 2.04 -4.20
N ALA A 2 7.13 1.13 -4.87
CA ALA A 2 8.04 0.19 -4.22
C ALA A 2 9.00 0.87 -3.23
N GLU A 3 9.75 1.87 -3.68
CA GLU A 3 10.73 2.61 -2.86
C GLU A 3 10.11 3.24 -1.60
N ARG A 4 8.87 3.73 -1.69
CA ARG A 4 8.18 4.40 -0.57
C ARG A 4 7.47 3.45 0.39
N LEU A 5 7.31 2.20 0.01
CA LEU A 5 6.70 1.15 0.81
C LEU A 5 7.73 0.21 1.44
N THR A 6 9.02 0.40 1.15
CA THR A 6 10.10 -0.33 1.81
C THR A 6 10.47 0.33 3.14
N PRO A 7 10.79 -0.46 4.18
CA PRO A 7 11.36 0.05 5.43
C PRO A 7 12.72 0.72 5.19
N ALA A 8 13.32 1.25 6.25
CA ALA A 8 14.56 2.02 6.21
C ALA A 8 15.68 1.36 5.37
N GLU A 9 16.57 2.19 4.82
CA GLU A 9 17.77 1.74 4.10
C GLU A 9 18.54 0.69 4.91
N ARG A 10 18.95 -0.40 4.23
CA ARG A 10 19.67 -1.56 4.79
C ARG A 10 18.82 -2.59 5.55
N GLU A 11 17.51 -2.47 5.63
CA GLU A 11 16.65 -3.56 6.08
C GLU A 11 16.18 -4.43 4.91
N PRO A 12 16.29 -5.77 4.97
CA PRO A 12 15.89 -6.65 3.88
C PRO A 12 14.36 -6.66 3.73
N ALA A 13 13.85 -6.01 2.68
CA ALA A 13 12.43 -5.98 2.33
C ALA A 13 12.04 -7.17 1.42
N VAL A 14 12.33 -8.39 1.86
CA VAL A 14 12.19 -9.61 1.03
C VAL A 14 10.77 -9.79 0.48
N GLN A 15 9.74 -9.54 1.29
CA GLN A 15 8.34 -9.69 0.85
C GLN A 15 7.99 -8.67 -0.25
N GLN A 16 8.40 -7.41 -0.11
CA GLN A 16 8.22 -6.37 -1.11
C GLN A 16 8.96 -6.71 -2.42
N TYR A 17 10.20 -7.20 -2.30
CA TYR A 17 10.98 -7.65 -3.46
C TYR A 17 10.30 -8.79 -4.20
N VAL A 18 9.85 -9.83 -3.50
CA VAL A 18 9.15 -10.98 -4.10
C VAL A 18 7.87 -10.53 -4.80
N LEU A 19 7.08 -9.65 -4.18
CA LEU A 19 5.87 -9.09 -4.80
C LEU A 19 6.20 -8.33 -6.10
N LEU A 20 7.22 -7.48 -6.08
CA LEU A 20 7.64 -6.71 -7.25
C LEU A 20 8.09 -7.62 -8.38
N VAL A 21 8.98 -8.57 -8.11
CA VAL A 21 9.50 -9.51 -9.12
C VAL A 21 8.38 -10.36 -9.70
N THR A 22 7.46 -10.84 -8.85
CA THR A 22 6.30 -11.64 -9.30
C THR A 22 5.38 -10.82 -10.20
N GLY A 23 5.07 -9.57 -9.81
CA GLY A 23 4.26 -8.66 -10.63
C GLY A 23 4.91 -8.36 -11.99
N LEU A 24 6.23 -8.08 -12.01
CA LEU A 24 6.96 -7.83 -13.25
C LEU A 24 6.98 -9.07 -14.17
N ARG A 25 7.18 -10.27 -13.61
CA ARG A 25 7.11 -11.52 -14.37
C ARG A 25 5.74 -11.75 -15.00
N ALA A 26 4.66 -11.50 -14.24
CA ALA A 26 3.30 -11.63 -14.74
C ALA A 26 3.01 -10.63 -15.89
N LEU A 27 3.54 -9.40 -15.81
CA LEU A 27 3.43 -8.41 -16.88
C LEU A 27 4.17 -8.86 -18.16
N VAL A 28 5.37 -9.44 -18.02
CA VAL A 28 6.15 -9.94 -19.15
C VAL A 28 5.47 -11.16 -19.78
N GLY A 29 4.92 -12.07 -18.98
CA GLY A 29 4.20 -13.26 -19.43
C GLY A 29 2.91 -12.95 -20.20
N ARG A 30 2.32 -11.76 -19.99
CA ARG A 30 1.05 -11.33 -20.62
C ARG A 30 -0.11 -12.29 -20.38
N ASP A 31 -0.06 -13.06 -19.31
CA ASP A 31 -1.07 -14.06 -18.97
C ASP A 31 -2.35 -13.42 -18.41
N ARG A 32 -2.27 -12.15 -18.02
CA ARG A 32 -3.37 -11.41 -17.35
C ARG A 32 -3.41 -9.94 -17.77
N GLU A 33 -4.54 -9.31 -17.53
CA GLU A 33 -4.70 -7.87 -17.77
C GLU A 33 -3.72 -7.05 -16.90
N PRO A 34 -2.90 -6.17 -17.50
CA PRO A 34 -1.87 -5.41 -16.77
C PRO A 34 -2.42 -4.56 -15.61
N ALA A 35 -3.64 -4.04 -15.76
CA ALA A 35 -4.29 -3.24 -14.71
C ALA A 35 -4.56 -4.08 -13.46
N LEU A 36 -5.06 -5.31 -13.60
CA LEU A 36 -5.29 -6.21 -12.46
C LEU A 36 -3.99 -6.61 -11.76
N ILE A 37 -2.92 -6.84 -12.53
CA ILE A 37 -1.59 -7.13 -11.95
C ILE A 37 -1.09 -5.95 -11.13
N LEU A 38 -1.21 -4.73 -11.67
CA LEU A 38 -0.80 -3.51 -10.96
C LEU A 38 -1.62 -3.30 -9.70
N ASP A 39 -2.93 -3.43 -9.77
CA ASP A 39 -3.84 -3.24 -8.65
C ASP A 39 -3.58 -4.25 -7.52
N SER A 40 -3.41 -5.53 -7.86
CA SER A 40 -3.03 -6.57 -6.90
C SER A 40 -1.67 -6.28 -6.25
N TYR A 41 -0.68 -5.87 -7.06
CA TYR A 41 0.64 -5.50 -6.55
C TYR A 41 0.56 -4.34 -5.55
N LEU A 42 -0.14 -3.25 -5.89
CA LEU A 42 -0.27 -2.08 -5.02
C LEU A 42 -0.97 -2.42 -3.70
N LEU A 43 -2.08 -3.16 -3.78
CA LEU A 43 -2.87 -3.53 -2.62
C LEU A 43 -2.09 -4.47 -1.66
N ARG A 44 -1.41 -5.47 -2.21
CA ARG A 44 -0.59 -6.40 -1.44
C ARG A 44 0.67 -5.74 -0.88
N SER A 45 1.27 -4.81 -1.62
CA SER A 45 2.41 -4.03 -1.13
C SER A 45 2.03 -3.14 0.05
N LEU A 46 0.84 -2.54 0.05
CA LEU A 46 0.29 -1.82 1.19
C LEU A 46 0.06 -2.75 2.39
N ALA A 47 -0.49 -3.95 2.15
CA ALA A 47 -0.69 -4.93 3.21
C ALA A 47 0.63 -5.39 3.86
N VAL A 48 1.66 -5.64 3.06
CA VAL A 48 3.01 -5.98 3.56
C VAL A 48 3.63 -4.81 4.35
N ALA A 49 3.33 -3.57 3.98
CA ALA A 49 3.76 -2.38 4.72
C ALA A 49 2.93 -2.14 6.01
N GLY A 50 2.02 -3.04 6.37
CA GLY A 50 1.19 -2.94 7.58
C GLY A 50 -0.14 -2.19 7.38
N TRP A 51 -0.48 -1.81 6.14
CA TRP A 51 -1.72 -1.10 5.80
C TRP A 51 -2.68 -2.01 5.02
N SER A 52 -3.01 -3.17 5.60
CA SER A 52 -3.97 -4.09 5.00
C SER A 52 -5.39 -3.56 5.19
N PRO A 53 -6.16 -3.30 4.11
CA PRO A 53 -7.54 -2.86 4.27
C PRO A 53 -8.44 -4.00 4.76
N SER A 54 -9.41 -3.66 5.62
CA SER A 54 -10.47 -4.60 6.06
C SER A 54 -11.63 -4.58 5.07
N PHE A 55 -12.00 -5.74 4.54
CA PHE A 55 -13.15 -5.87 3.64
C PHE A 55 -14.34 -6.62 4.25
N GLY A 56 -14.15 -7.40 5.31
CA GLY A 56 -15.18 -8.12 6.03
C GLY A 56 -15.81 -7.29 7.15
N ASP A 57 -15.04 -7.05 8.19
CA ASP A 57 -15.49 -6.37 9.39
C ASP A 57 -15.27 -4.85 9.31
N CYS A 58 -15.97 -4.11 10.18
CA CYS A 58 -15.78 -2.67 10.27
C CYS A 58 -14.35 -2.33 10.71
N ALA A 59 -13.62 -1.61 9.87
CA ALA A 59 -12.23 -1.22 10.12
C ALA A 59 -12.06 -0.33 11.38
N GLN A 60 -13.14 0.28 11.88
CA GLN A 60 -13.07 1.17 13.03
C GLN A 60 -13.50 0.52 14.34
N CYS A 61 -14.57 -0.27 14.35
CA CYS A 61 -15.12 -0.86 15.58
C CYS A 61 -15.15 -2.38 15.59
N GLY A 62 -14.73 -3.07 14.51
CA GLY A 62 -14.72 -4.51 14.43
C GLY A 62 -16.10 -5.18 14.26
N ALA A 63 -17.18 -4.39 14.09
CA ALA A 63 -18.50 -4.97 13.87
C ALA A 63 -18.50 -5.88 12.63
N PRO A 64 -19.11 -7.10 12.71
CA PRO A 64 -19.13 -8.04 11.60
C PRO A 64 -19.92 -7.48 10.42
N GLY A 65 -19.42 -7.74 9.19
CA GLY A 65 -20.06 -7.32 7.94
C GLY A 65 -21.20 -8.23 7.50
N PRO A 66 -21.71 -8.01 6.27
CA PRO A 66 -21.17 -7.15 5.23
C PRO A 66 -21.51 -5.66 5.41
N HIS A 67 -20.57 -4.76 5.07
CA HIS A 67 -20.76 -3.32 5.09
C HIS A 67 -20.83 -2.75 3.67
N ARG A 68 -21.37 -1.50 3.54
CA ARG A 68 -21.60 -0.85 2.24
C ARG A 68 -20.80 0.43 2.04
N ALA A 69 -20.02 0.84 3.03
CA ALA A 69 -19.21 2.05 2.95
C ALA A 69 -17.75 1.71 3.13
N PHE A 70 -16.89 2.31 2.31
CA PHE A 70 -15.44 2.19 2.39
C PHE A 70 -14.83 3.52 2.78
N SER A 71 -14.04 3.53 3.84
CA SER A 71 -13.32 4.70 4.32
C SER A 71 -11.81 4.49 4.17
N VAL A 72 -11.18 5.29 3.32
CA VAL A 72 -9.73 5.32 3.16
C VAL A 72 -9.04 5.65 4.49
N VAL A 73 -9.61 6.60 5.25
CA VAL A 73 -9.08 7.06 6.54
C VAL A 73 -9.16 5.97 7.61
N ALA A 74 -10.27 5.21 7.64
CA ALA A 74 -10.46 4.13 8.59
C ALA A 74 -9.69 2.85 8.20
N GLY A 75 -9.23 2.76 6.96
CA GLY A 75 -8.48 1.61 6.47
C GLY A 75 -9.34 0.46 5.99
N GLY A 76 -10.56 0.70 5.49
CA GLY A 76 -11.41 -0.37 4.98
C GLY A 76 -12.91 -0.10 5.02
N MET A 77 -13.69 -1.18 5.01
CA MET A 77 -15.14 -1.11 5.14
C MET A 77 -15.55 -0.61 6.53
N VAL A 78 -16.62 0.17 6.57
CA VAL A 78 -17.15 0.72 7.83
C VAL A 78 -18.66 0.51 7.93
N CYS A 79 -19.12 0.24 9.15
CA CYS A 79 -20.53 0.12 9.45
C CYS A 79 -21.26 1.47 9.37
N SER A 80 -22.59 1.45 9.43
CA SER A 80 -23.42 2.67 9.35
C SER A 80 -23.09 3.68 10.45
N SER A 81 -22.77 3.22 11.66
CA SER A 81 -22.44 4.06 12.81
C SER A 81 -21.05 4.71 12.72
N CYS A 82 -20.10 4.05 12.04
CA CYS A 82 -18.73 4.54 11.88
C CYS A 82 -18.48 5.24 10.53
N ARG A 83 -19.51 5.29 9.66
CA ARG A 83 -19.39 5.84 8.31
C ARG A 83 -19.13 7.36 8.34
N PRO A 84 -17.97 7.84 7.87
CA PRO A 84 -17.74 9.28 7.71
C PRO A 84 -18.47 9.82 6.47
N PRO A 85 -18.71 11.14 6.38
CA PRO A 85 -19.40 11.77 5.24
C PRO A 85 -18.73 11.51 3.89
N ALA A 86 -17.40 11.40 3.87
CA ALA A 86 -16.61 11.17 2.66
C ALA A 86 -16.38 9.68 2.32
N ALA A 87 -17.06 8.75 3.00
CA ALA A 87 -16.92 7.33 2.72
C ALA A 87 -17.50 7.00 1.32
N ALA A 88 -16.74 6.28 0.51
CA ALA A 88 -17.21 5.73 -0.75
C ALA A 88 -18.27 4.63 -0.51
N ALA A 89 -19.11 4.37 -1.52
CA ALA A 89 -20.10 3.31 -1.47
C ALA A 89 -19.91 2.36 -2.66
N PRO A 90 -18.83 1.56 -2.66
CA PRO A 90 -18.54 0.65 -3.76
C PRO A 90 -19.58 -0.45 -3.88
N SER A 91 -19.71 -1.01 -5.09
CA SER A 91 -20.57 -2.15 -5.33
C SER A 91 -20.06 -3.40 -4.58
N ALA A 92 -20.94 -4.35 -4.28
CA ALA A 92 -20.54 -5.61 -3.66
C ALA A 92 -19.51 -6.37 -4.51
N ALA A 93 -19.67 -6.34 -5.85
CA ALA A 93 -18.71 -6.95 -6.77
C ALA A 93 -17.34 -6.27 -6.73
N THR A 94 -17.27 -4.95 -6.53
CA THR A 94 -16.02 -4.22 -6.32
C THR A 94 -15.33 -4.65 -5.03
N ILE A 95 -16.07 -4.86 -3.95
CA ILE A 95 -15.49 -5.36 -2.68
C ILE A 95 -14.97 -6.79 -2.85
N THR A 96 -15.72 -7.65 -3.54
CA THR A 96 -15.26 -9.00 -3.89
C THR A 96 -13.96 -8.96 -4.68
N LEU A 97 -13.87 -8.08 -5.69
CA LEU A 97 -12.64 -7.88 -6.48
C LEU A 97 -11.46 -7.44 -5.61
N LEU A 98 -11.64 -6.45 -4.74
CA LEU A 98 -10.58 -5.97 -3.85
C LEU A 98 -10.07 -7.10 -2.92
N GLY A 99 -10.97 -7.92 -2.38
CA GLY A 99 -10.62 -9.11 -1.60
C GLY A 99 -9.85 -10.15 -2.40
N ALA A 100 -10.29 -10.43 -3.64
CA ALA A 100 -9.62 -11.35 -4.55
C ALA A 100 -8.21 -10.88 -4.94
N LEU A 101 -8.06 -9.59 -5.27
CA LEU A 101 -6.76 -8.99 -5.59
C LEU A 101 -5.77 -9.04 -4.41
N LEU A 102 -6.27 -8.81 -3.19
CA LEU A 102 -5.46 -8.90 -1.97
C LEU A 102 -5.03 -10.35 -1.68
N ALA A 103 -5.94 -11.30 -1.85
CA ALA A 103 -5.66 -12.73 -1.67
C ALA A 103 -4.80 -13.33 -2.81
N GLY A 104 -4.80 -12.70 -3.99
CA GLY A 104 -4.19 -13.26 -5.20
C GLY A 104 -5.06 -14.32 -5.88
N ASP A 105 -6.37 -14.27 -5.64
CA ASP A 105 -7.37 -15.10 -6.31
C ASP A 105 -7.70 -14.51 -7.69
N TRP A 106 -6.95 -14.96 -8.67
CA TRP A 106 -7.06 -14.45 -10.04
C TRP A 106 -8.33 -14.89 -10.75
N GLU A 107 -8.84 -16.09 -10.45
CA GLU A 107 -10.07 -16.60 -11.06
C GLU A 107 -11.25 -15.69 -10.68
N ALA A 108 -11.40 -15.42 -9.40
CA ALA A 108 -12.42 -14.48 -8.92
C ALA A 108 -12.20 -13.06 -9.45
N ALA A 109 -10.96 -12.57 -9.54
CA ALA A 109 -10.66 -11.23 -10.02
C ALA A 109 -10.99 -11.05 -11.51
N GLU A 110 -10.66 -12.04 -12.34
CA GLU A 110 -10.90 -12.00 -13.79
C GLU A 110 -12.38 -12.16 -14.16
N ALA A 111 -13.19 -12.75 -13.28
CA ALA A 111 -14.63 -12.87 -13.48
C ALA A 111 -15.39 -11.53 -13.34
N ILE A 112 -14.79 -10.50 -12.74
CA ILE A 112 -15.43 -9.21 -12.47
C ILE A 112 -15.34 -8.29 -13.69
N GLY A 113 -16.40 -7.52 -13.93
CA GLY A 113 -16.53 -6.64 -15.08
C GLY A 113 -15.67 -5.37 -15.02
N GLN A 114 -15.51 -4.70 -16.18
CA GLN A 114 -14.67 -3.51 -16.34
C GLN A 114 -15.10 -2.30 -15.50
N ARG A 115 -16.38 -2.17 -15.21
CA ARG A 115 -16.89 -1.08 -14.38
C ARG A 115 -16.36 -1.18 -12.96
N GLU A 116 -16.48 -2.36 -12.37
CA GLU A 116 -16.05 -2.67 -11.01
C GLU A 116 -14.52 -2.65 -10.91
N ARG A 117 -13.80 -3.06 -11.96
CA ARG A 117 -12.33 -2.92 -12.03
C ARG A 117 -11.89 -1.46 -11.96
N ARG A 118 -12.54 -0.55 -12.70
CA ARG A 118 -12.25 0.89 -12.63
C ARG A 118 -12.55 1.46 -11.25
N GLU A 119 -13.66 1.04 -10.64
CA GLU A 119 -14.02 1.47 -9.28
C GLU A 119 -12.99 0.98 -8.27
N ALA A 120 -12.55 -0.28 -8.35
CA ALA A 120 -11.51 -0.85 -7.49
C ALA A 120 -10.17 -0.11 -7.65
N SER A 121 -9.71 0.12 -8.90
CA SER A 121 -8.47 0.88 -9.18
C SER A 121 -8.53 2.28 -8.57
N GLY A 122 -9.67 2.97 -8.65
CA GLY A 122 -9.86 4.28 -8.02
C GLY A 122 -9.74 4.25 -6.51
N LEU A 123 -10.33 3.23 -5.85
CA LEU A 123 -10.23 3.04 -4.40
C LEU A 123 -8.80 2.70 -3.97
N ILE A 124 -8.10 1.83 -4.70
CA ILE A 124 -6.71 1.47 -4.43
C ILE A 124 -5.81 2.70 -4.56
N ALA A 125 -5.99 3.50 -5.62
CA ALA A 125 -5.23 4.73 -5.82
C ALA A 125 -5.44 5.74 -4.67
N ALA A 126 -6.68 5.95 -4.25
CA ALA A 126 -7.00 6.83 -3.13
C ALA A 126 -6.41 6.31 -1.81
N PHE A 127 -6.47 5.01 -1.58
CA PHE A 127 -5.92 4.36 -0.39
C PHE A 127 -4.38 4.46 -0.35
N LEU A 128 -3.72 4.20 -1.49
CA LEU A 128 -2.28 4.36 -1.65
C LEU A 128 -1.84 5.82 -1.40
N GLN A 129 -2.54 6.77 -2.03
CA GLN A 129 -2.23 8.20 -1.88
C GLN A 129 -2.33 8.64 -0.43
N TRP A 130 -3.39 8.26 0.28
CA TRP A 130 -3.59 8.58 1.69
C TRP A 130 -2.43 8.11 2.57
N HIS A 131 -2.01 6.86 2.40
CA HIS A 131 -0.93 6.29 3.21
C HIS A 131 0.44 6.87 2.87
N LEU A 132 0.72 7.15 1.59
CA LEU A 132 1.97 7.78 1.17
C LEU A 132 2.06 9.24 1.64
N GLU A 133 0.97 10.02 1.56
CA GLU A 133 0.94 11.39 2.06
C GLU A 133 1.09 11.46 3.58
N ARG A 134 0.45 10.56 4.31
CA ARG A 134 0.57 10.48 5.77
C ARG A 134 1.99 10.17 6.20
N THR A 135 2.66 9.25 5.53
CA THR A 135 4.08 8.93 5.78
C THR A 135 4.99 10.13 5.54
N LEU A 136 4.72 10.91 4.48
CA LEU A 136 5.48 12.13 4.19
C LEU A 136 5.26 13.25 5.23
N ARG A 137 4.06 13.35 5.80
CA ARG A 137 3.74 14.36 6.83
C ARG A 137 4.38 14.05 8.18
N SER A 138 4.66 12.80 8.48
CA SER A 138 5.36 12.40 9.72
C SER A 138 6.87 12.56 9.64
N LEU A 139 7.47 12.65 8.44
CA LEU A 139 8.90 12.87 8.24
C LEU A 139 9.47 14.17 8.85
N PRO A 140 8.75 15.31 8.86
CA PRO A 140 9.24 16.52 9.54
C PRO A 140 9.30 16.41 11.06
N LEU A 141 8.62 15.42 11.66
CA LEU A 141 8.64 15.19 13.11
C LEU A 141 9.81 14.30 13.57
N VAL A 142 10.56 13.71 12.62
CA VAL A 142 11.80 13.00 12.91
C VAL A 142 12.91 14.05 12.98
N ASP A 143 13.43 14.25 14.17
CA ASP A 143 14.54 15.19 14.41
C ASP A 143 15.77 14.72 13.60
N ARG A 144 16.11 15.47 12.54
CA ARG A 144 17.24 15.19 11.67
C ARG A 144 18.56 15.78 12.17
N SER A 145 18.56 16.44 13.32
CA SER A 145 19.72 17.12 13.88
C SER A 145 20.86 16.14 14.16
N GLU A 146 20.58 14.98 14.71
CA GLU A 146 21.62 13.98 15.04
C GLU A 146 22.28 13.32 13.81
N THR A 147 21.57 13.21 12.68
CA THR A 147 22.11 12.58 11.46
C THR A 147 23.01 13.53 10.68
N THR A 148 22.67 14.83 10.67
CA THR A 148 23.47 15.84 9.99
C THR A 148 24.79 16.09 10.72
N ASP A 149 24.79 16.15 12.05
CA ASP A 149 25.97 16.34 12.86
C ASP A 149 26.94 15.14 12.75
N ARG A 150 26.43 13.93 12.57
CA ARG A 150 27.23 12.73 12.40
C ARG A 150 27.92 12.66 11.03
N ILE A 151 27.24 13.07 9.96
CA ILE A 151 27.78 13.11 8.61
C ILE A 151 28.85 14.21 8.50
N LEU A 152 28.62 15.36 9.12
CA LEU A 152 29.58 16.48 9.12
C LEU A 152 30.80 16.22 10.02
N ALA A 153 30.70 15.36 11.02
CA ALA A 153 31.81 14.94 11.87
C ALA A 153 32.73 13.91 11.18
N GLU A 154 32.15 13.03 10.34
CA GLU A 154 32.93 12.03 9.58
C GLU A 154 33.72 12.65 8.41
N ASP A 155 33.29 13.81 7.86
CA ASP A 155 34.01 14.55 6.80
C ASP A 155 35.16 15.44 7.34
N GLN A 156 35.35 15.52 8.66
CA GLN A 156 36.40 16.35 9.29
C GLN A 156 37.60 15.55 9.82
N GLU A 157 37.75 14.27 9.52
CA GLU A 157 39.04 13.59 9.79
C GLU A 157 40.07 14.01 8.72
N PRO A 158 41.12 14.74 9.11
CA PRO A 158 42.14 15.15 8.17
C PRO A 158 43.00 13.95 7.76
N ASP A 159 43.26 13.89 6.45
CA ASP A 159 44.23 13.01 5.77
C ASP A 159 45.49 12.69 6.61
N ALA A 160 45.51 11.58 7.31
CA ALA A 160 46.68 11.02 7.97
C ALA A 160 47.53 10.17 7.00
N TRP A 161 47.61 10.53 5.71
CA TRP A 161 48.38 9.78 4.70
C TRP A 161 49.52 10.53 4.06
N MET A 162 50.09 11.52 4.73
CA MET A 162 51.39 12.06 4.30
C MET A 162 52.45 11.91 5.37
N GLY A 163 53.21 10.83 5.31
CA GLY A 163 54.42 10.71 6.09
C GLY A 163 54.94 9.28 6.25
N ARG A 164 55.52 8.67 5.22
CA ARG A 164 56.87 8.06 5.23
C ARG A 164 57.17 7.38 3.92
#